data_436311c02cb977bc1e6cf7f365238189
#
_entry.id   436311c02cb977bc1e6cf7f365238189
#
_cell.length_a   1.000
_cell.length_b   1.000
_cell.length_c   1.000
_cell.angle_alpha   90.00
_cell.angle_beta   90.00
_cell.angle_gamma   90.00
#
_symmetry.space_group_name_H-M   'P 1'
#
loop_
_entity.id
_entity.type
_entity.pdbx_description
1 polymer ?
#
loop_
_entity_poly.entity_id
_entity_poly.type
_entity_poly.pdbx_seq_one_letter_code
_entity_poly.pdbx_strand_id
1 'polypeptide(L)'
;MGGVRRALVGYGFLIASVNLATAEPIKLRVADSFPKGHYLVKLVLEPWMEQVQKRTNNAVTFEHYPAQQLGKAADMLKLTQTGVADIGYVAPAYVSDKMPVSEVAMLPGAFDHSCQGTLAYWKAARSGVIAEQDYTANGIRLLLAVSLPPYRILTVKHPVKDVADLNGLKLRSTGGAQDLTLRAIGAVPVRMAAPDAYESLSRGTMDGLLFPLESVVAYGADKLVKYSTDGFGFASFVVAYSIGENAWKKLSPEIQKAMVDAAEDILPSACKEVQRADSETMKSMEAAGVHFETLQPDAVARLTDLTKGVGKAWADGLDARGKHGSDALKEFSAAVAAVPAK
;
A
#
# COMPACT_ATOMS: atom_id res chain seq x y z
N MET A 1 87.07 -38.04 22.91
CA MET A 1 86.55 -36.84 22.21
C MET A 1 85.16 -37.12 21.78
N GLY A 2 84.14 -36.69 22.56
CA GLY A 2 82.71 -37.01 22.39
C GLY A 2 81.98 -35.81 21.78
N GLY A 3 81.28 -36.03 20.68
CA GLY A 3 80.47 -35.03 20.01
C GLY A 3 79.02 -35.23 20.40
N VAL A 4 78.46 -34.24 21.09
CA VAL A 4 76.99 -34.18 21.44
C VAL A 4 76.22 -33.62 20.25
N ARG A 5 75.33 -34.44 19.64
CA ARG A 5 74.35 -33.98 18.64
C ARG A 5 73.09 -33.46 19.38
N ARG A 6 72.84 -32.15 19.23
CA ARG A 6 71.56 -31.52 19.65
C ARG A 6 70.49 -31.75 18.58
N ALA A 7 69.41 -32.43 18.93
CA ALA A 7 68.20 -32.54 18.11
C ALA A 7 67.35 -31.28 18.33
N LEU A 8 67.05 -30.51 17.25
CA LEU A 8 66.06 -29.44 17.22
C LEU A 8 64.66 -30.06 16.94
N VAL A 9 63.83 -29.97 17.92
CA VAL A 9 62.39 -30.33 17.77
C VAL A 9 61.68 -29.06 17.26
N GLY A 10 61.28 -29.05 15.99
CA GLY A 10 60.50 -28.01 15.38
C GLY A 10 59.01 -28.19 15.75
N TYR A 11 58.44 -27.28 16.55
CA TYR A 11 57.01 -27.18 16.78
C TYR A 11 56.36 -26.55 15.54
N GLY A 12 55.71 -27.36 14.70
CA GLY A 12 54.86 -26.88 13.61
C GLY A 12 53.52 -26.38 14.17
N PHE A 13 53.27 -25.07 14.12
CA PHE A 13 51.97 -24.48 14.40
C PHE A 13 51.08 -24.77 13.21
N LEU A 14 50.12 -25.68 13.34
CA LEU A 14 49.00 -25.85 12.40
C LEU A 14 48.04 -24.72 12.60
N ILE A 15 48.07 -23.71 11.71
CA ILE A 15 46.99 -22.68 11.60
C ILE A 15 45.82 -23.36 10.90
N ALA A 16 44.83 -23.77 11.65
CA ALA A 16 43.55 -24.20 11.11
C ALA A 16 42.83 -22.98 10.55
N SER A 17 42.87 -22.84 9.21
CA SER A 17 42.03 -21.86 8.51
C SER A 17 40.57 -22.23 8.68
N VAL A 18 39.86 -21.56 9.56
CA VAL A 18 38.41 -21.65 9.65
C VAL A 18 37.82 -20.99 8.41
N ASN A 19 37.51 -21.80 7.41
CA ASN A 19 36.63 -21.34 6.30
C ASN A 19 35.25 -21.04 6.89
N LEU A 20 35.00 -19.77 7.16
CA LEU A 20 33.66 -19.25 7.36
C LEU A 20 32.93 -19.45 6.02
N ALA A 21 32.21 -20.56 5.89
CA ALA A 21 31.27 -20.75 4.81
C ALA A 21 30.21 -19.65 4.97
N THR A 22 30.26 -18.62 4.15
CA THR A 22 29.19 -17.65 4.03
C THR A 22 28.00 -18.41 3.46
N ALA A 23 26.93 -18.58 4.27
CA ALA A 23 25.69 -19.16 3.79
C ALA A 23 25.20 -18.37 2.55
N GLU A 24 24.70 -19.07 1.53
CA GLU A 24 24.13 -18.39 0.37
C GLU A 24 23.00 -17.45 0.82
N PRO A 25 22.92 -16.23 0.24
CA PRO A 25 21.87 -15.29 0.58
C PRO A 25 20.48 -15.89 0.30
N ILE A 26 19.54 -15.66 1.22
CA ILE A 26 18.13 -15.99 1.01
C ILE A 26 17.60 -15.00 -0.02
N LYS A 27 17.24 -15.47 -1.21
CA LYS A 27 16.63 -14.66 -2.25
C LYS A 27 15.11 -14.73 -2.13
N LEU A 28 14.45 -13.59 -1.86
CA LEU A 28 13.00 -13.46 -1.76
C LEU A 28 12.42 -12.86 -3.05
N ARG A 29 11.41 -13.52 -3.62
CA ARG A 29 10.67 -13.06 -4.80
C ARG A 29 9.59 -12.09 -4.37
N VAL A 30 9.61 -10.87 -4.95
CA VAL A 30 8.63 -9.80 -4.66
C VAL A 30 7.75 -9.61 -5.89
N ALA A 31 6.47 -10.02 -5.80
CA ALA A 31 5.48 -9.82 -6.84
C ALA A 31 4.79 -8.47 -6.69
N ASP A 32 4.67 -7.74 -7.80
CA ASP A 32 4.10 -6.40 -7.82
C ASP A 32 3.22 -6.18 -9.06
N SER A 33 2.15 -5.41 -8.90
CA SER A 33 1.31 -4.99 -10.01
C SER A 33 1.65 -3.59 -10.53
N PHE A 34 2.51 -2.84 -9.85
CA PHE A 34 2.94 -1.53 -10.30
C PHE A 34 3.81 -1.60 -11.54
N PRO A 35 3.67 -0.65 -12.49
CA PRO A 35 4.58 -0.54 -13.62
C PRO A 35 6.03 -0.33 -13.16
N LYS A 36 6.97 -0.74 -13.99
CA LYS A 36 8.39 -0.49 -13.72
C LYS A 36 8.64 1.01 -13.54
N GLY A 37 9.29 1.38 -12.45
CA GLY A 37 9.61 2.77 -12.13
C GLY A 37 8.45 3.57 -11.51
N HIS A 38 7.37 2.91 -11.11
CA HIS A 38 6.27 3.53 -10.35
C HIS A 38 6.79 4.25 -9.10
N TYR A 39 6.24 5.44 -8.79
CA TYR A 39 6.71 6.26 -7.67
C TYR A 39 6.70 5.53 -6.32
N LEU A 40 5.69 4.69 -6.05
CA LEU A 40 5.62 3.91 -4.81
C LEU A 40 6.70 2.83 -4.71
N VAL A 41 7.13 2.26 -5.84
CA VAL A 41 8.28 1.34 -5.86
C VAL A 41 9.53 2.10 -5.43
N LYS A 42 9.78 3.26 -6.02
CA LYS A 42 10.97 4.09 -5.75
C LYS A 42 10.99 4.72 -4.36
N LEU A 43 9.82 5.17 -3.88
CA LEU A 43 9.73 5.91 -2.60
C LEU A 43 9.52 4.99 -1.38
N VAL A 44 9.04 3.75 -1.59
CA VAL A 44 8.60 2.88 -0.50
C VAL A 44 9.26 1.51 -0.55
N LEU A 45 9.09 0.75 -1.66
CA LEU A 45 9.55 -0.62 -1.74
C LEU A 45 11.08 -0.73 -1.84
N GLU A 46 11.70 -0.01 -2.78
CA GLU A 46 13.16 -0.04 -2.99
C GLU A 46 13.93 0.40 -1.74
N PRO A 47 13.60 1.53 -1.07
CA PRO A 47 14.26 1.92 0.18
C PRO A 47 14.11 0.88 1.29
N TRP A 48 12.95 0.22 1.40
CA TRP A 48 12.76 -0.84 2.36
C TRP A 48 13.65 -2.06 2.06
N MET A 49 13.69 -2.51 0.81
CA MET A 49 14.54 -3.62 0.39
C MET A 49 16.03 -3.33 0.66
N GLU A 50 16.50 -2.13 0.34
CA GLU A 50 17.87 -1.68 0.60
C GLU A 50 18.19 -1.69 2.10
N GLN A 51 17.28 -1.20 2.95
CA GLN A 51 17.46 -1.23 4.40
C GLN A 51 17.51 -2.65 4.95
N VAL A 52 16.66 -3.55 4.47
CA VAL A 52 16.71 -4.98 4.87
C VAL A 52 18.04 -5.60 4.46
N GLN A 53 18.51 -5.40 3.22
CA GLN A 53 19.79 -5.91 2.75
C GLN A 53 20.96 -5.39 3.62
N LYS A 54 20.96 -4.09 3.92
CA LYS A 54 21.97 -3.46 4.78
C LYS A 54 21.96 -4.03 6.19
N ARG A 55 20.77 -4.16 6.82
CA ARG A 55 20.62 -4.68 8.19
C ARG A 55 20.99 -6.15 8.32
N THR A 56 20.84 -6.92 7.24
CA THR A 56 21.15 -8.35 7.21
C THR A 56 22.54 -8.66 6.62
N ASN A 57 23.38 -7.64 6.34
CA ASN A 57 24.66 -7.80 5.64
C ASN A 57 24.51 -8.63 4.34
N ASN A 58 23.45 -8.39 3.58
CA ASN A 58 23.05 -9.12 2.37
C ASN A 58 22.75 -10.61 2.58
N ALA A 59 22.49 -11.07 3.81
CA ALA A 59 21.99 -12.43 4.04
C ALA A 59 20.57 -12.62 3.44
N VAL A 60 19.83 -11.53 3.20
CA VAL A 60 18.61 -11.49 2.43
C VAL A 60 18.80 -10.60 1.21
N THR A 61 18.36 -11.07 0.05
CA THR A 61 18.29 -10.34 -1.22
C THR A 61 16.92 -10.45 -1.83
N PHE A 62 16.57 -9.57 -2.77
CA PHE A 62 15.25 -9.53 -3.37
C PHE A 62 15.33 -9.66 -4.89
N GLU A 63 14.36 -10.35 -5.46
CA GLU A 63 14.10 -10.40 -6.90
C GLU A 63 12.72 -9.83 -7.16
N HIS A 64 12.67 -8.62 -7.74
CA HIS A 64 11.44 -7.87 -7.96
C HIS A 64 10.82 -8.18 -9.32
N TYR A 65 9.54 -8.54 -9.33
CA TYR A 65 8.72 -8.86 -10.50
C TYR A 65 7.59 -7.82 -10.63
N PRO A 66 7.85 -6.66 -11.28
CA PRO A 66 6.86 -5.58 -11.46
C PRO A 66 5.85 -5.91 -12.54
N ALA A 67 4.87 -4.99 -12.74
CA ALA A 67 3.95 -4.97 -13.86
C ALA A 67 3.20 -6.30 -14.09
N GLN A 68 2.78 -6.95 -13.00
CA GLN A 68 1.99 -8.18 -13.04
C GLN A 68 2.72 -9.39 -13.70
N GLN A 69 4.06 -9.42 -13.69
CA GLN A 69 4.83 -10.49 -14.29
C GLN A 69 4.53 -11.89 -13.72
N LEU A 70 4.21 -11.98 -12.43
CA LEU A 70 3.86 -13.25 -11.77
C LEU A 70 2.34 -13.51 -11.73
N GLY A 71 1.51 -12.49 -11.98
CA GLY A 71 0.05 -12.59 -12.01
C GLY A 71 -0.62 -11.23 -11.81
N LYS A 72 -1.94 -11.19 -11.99
CA LYS A 72 -2.73 -9.96 -11.92
C LYS A 72 -2.77 -9.37 -10.50
N ALA A 73 -3.07 -8.08 -10.39
CA ALA A 73 -3.20 -7.37 -9.12
C ALA A 73 -4.15 -8.07 -8.11
N ALA A 74 -5.27 -8.61 -8.58
CA ALA A 74 -6.22 -9.34 -7.74
C ALA A 74 -5.72 -10.73 -7.29
N ASP A 75 -4.68 -11.28 -7.93
CA ASP A 75 -4.14 -12.60 -7.60
C ASP A 75 -3.00 -12.54 -6.58
N MET A 76 -2.50 -11.35 -6.23
CA MET A 76 -1.29 -11.18 -5.41
C MET A 76 -1.40 -11.88 -4.03
N LEU A 77 -2.58 -11.86 -3.39
CA LEU A 77 -2.81 -12.61 -2.16
C LEU A 77 -2.57 -14.12 -2.38
N LYS A 78 -3.17 -14.70 -3.41
CA LYS A 78 -3.03 -16.13 -3.72
C LYS A 78 -1.60 -16.50 -4.07
N LEU A 79 -0.90 -15.69 -4.88
CA LEU A 79 0.50 -15.91 -5.24
C LEU A 79 1.40 -15.94 -4.01
N THR A 80 1.14 -15.05 -3.04
CA THR A 80 1.86 -14.98 -1.77
C THR A 80 1.53 -16.18 -0.87
N GLN A 81 0.26 -16.57 -0.76
CA GLN A 81 -0.18 -17.74 0.02
C GLN A 81 0.41 -19.05 -0.49
N THR A 82 0.48 -19.22 -1.82
CA THR A 82 0.96 -20.46 -2.44
C THR A 82 2.48 -20.52 -2.62
N GLY A 83 3.18 -19.42 -2.31
CA GLY A 83 4.63 -19.34 -2.42
C GLY A 83 5.13 -19.23 -3.88
N VAL A 84 4.29 -18.83 -4.83
CA VAL A 84 4.75 -18.38 -6.16
C VAL A 84 5.57 -17.10 -6.02
N ALA A 85 5.13 -16.20 -5.16
CA ALA A 85 5.93 -15.10 -4.63
C ALA A 85 6.13 -15.28 -3.12
N ASP A 86 7.28 -14.91 -2.60
CA ASP A 86 7.54 -14.92 -1.17
C ASP A 86 6.90 -13.70 -0.50
N ILE A 87 6.97 -12.55 -1.18
CA ILE A 87 6.36 -11.28 -0.83
C ILE A 87 5.47 -10.81 -1.98
N GLY A 88 4.27 -10.34 -1.69
CA GLY A 88 3.36 -9.77 -2.67
C GLY A 88 2.89 -8.38 -2.29
N TYR A 89 2.66 -7.53 -3.29
CA TYR A 89 1.85 -6.34 -3.16
C TYR A 89 0.38 -6.75 -3.00
N VAL A 90 -0.01 -7.07 -1.77
CA VAL A 90 -1.36 -7.49 -1.43
C VAL A 90 -2.19 -6.27 -1.04
N ALA A 91 -2.83 -5.65 -2.03
CA ALA A 91 -3.74 -4.52 -1.80
C ALA A 91 -5.08 -5.03 -1.26
N PRO A 92 -5.47 -4.71 0.00
CA PRO A 92 -6.71 -5.22 0.59
C PRO A 92 -7.95 -4.98 -0.26
N ALA A 93 -8.09 -3.79 -0.87
CA ALA A 93 -9.22 -3.44 -1.70
C ALA A 93 -9.37 -4.28 -2.99
N TYR A 94 -8.31 -4.92 -3.46
CA TYR A 94 -8.42 -5.82 -4.62
C TYR A 94 -8.91 -7.22 -4.24
N VAL A 95 -8.91 -7.52 -2.94
CA VAL A 95 -9.37 -8.78 -2.35
C VAL A 95 -10.33 -8.54 -1.18
N SER A 96 -11.28 -7.61 -1.35
CA SER A 96 -12.24 -7.16 -0.34
C SER A 96 -13.08 -8.28 0.30
N ASP A 97 -13.23 -9.42 -0.38
CA ASP A 97 -13.88 -10.61 0.17
C ASP A 97 -13.01 -11.34 1.20
N LYS A 98 -11.69 -11.21 1.12
CA LYS A 98 -10.69 -11.85 1.98
C LYS A 98 -10.11 -10.91 3.02
N MET A 99 -9.98 -9.62 2.71
CA MET A 99 -9.36 -8.61 3.56
C MET A 99 -10.26 -7.36 3.74
N PRO A 100 -11.54 -7.55 4.12
CA PRO A 100 -12.51 -6.45 4.17
C PRO A 100 -12.27 -5.47 5.31
N VAL A 101 -11.61 -5.91 6.39
CA VAL A 101 -11.42 -5.10 7.61
C VAL A 101 -10.34 -4.05 7.40
N SER A 102 -9.35 -4.34 6.58
CA SER A 102 -8.28 -3.41 6.18
C SER A 102 -8.79 -2.18 5.42
N GLU A 103 -10.00 -2.25 4.86
CA GLU A 103 -10.60 -1.14 4.12
C GLU A 103 -11.05 0.02 5.02
N VAL A 104 -10.98 -0.11 6.35
CA VAL A 104 -11.22 0.97 7.30
C VAL A 104 -10.40 2.22 6.97
N ALA A 105 -9.17 2.05 6.52
CA ALA A 105 -8.30 3.15 6.11
C ALA A 105 -8.66 3.76 4.75
N MET A 106 -9.67 3.22 4.05
CA MET A 106 -10.12 3.70 2.73
C MET A 106 -11.45 4.45 2.82
N LEU A 107 -12.01 4.56 4.01
CA LEU A 107 -13.25 5.30 4.28
C LEU A 107 -13.04 6.81 4.05
N PRO A 108 -14.08 7.54 3.64
CA PRO A 108 -13.99 9.00 3.49
C PRO A 108 -13.68 9.65 4.84
N GLY A 109 -12.72 10.58 4.85
CA GLY A 109 -12.34 11.29 6.08
C GLY A 109 -11.70 10.42 7.16
N ALA A 110 -11.20 9.22 6.82
CA ALA A 110 -10.56 8.32 7.78
C ALA A 110 -9.27 8.91 8.40
N PHE A 111 -8.60 9.80 7.67
CA PHE A 111 -7.44 10.57 8.11
C PHE A 111 -7.24 11.80 7.20
N ASP A 112 -6.46 12.78 7.67
CA ASP A 112 -6.29 14.07 6.96
C ASP A 112 -5.15 14.03 5.91
N HIS A 113 -4.09 13.24 6.16
CA HIS A 113 -2.93 13.19 5.29
C HIS A 113 -2.23 11.81 5.33
N SER A 114 -1.44 11.52 4.29
CA SER A 114 -0.79 10.21 4.10
C SER A 114 -0.03 9.69 5.32
N CYS A 115 0.75 10.55 6.01
CA CYS A 115 1.52 10.10 7.17
C CYS A 115 0.64 9.69 8.34
N GLN A 116 -0.46 10.41 8.60
CA GLN A 116 -1.41 10.03 9.63
C GLN A 116 -2.01 8.67 9.35
N GLY A 117 -2.52 8.46 8.13
CA GLY A 117 -3.07 7.17 7.69
C GLY A 117 -2.04 6.04 7.71
N THR A 118 -0.80 6.32 7.26
CA THR A 118 0.29 5.33 7.20
C THR A 118 0.67 4.82 8.58
N LEU A 119 0.96 5.72 9.53
CA LEU A 119 1.39 5.34 10.86
C LEU A 119 0.28 4.69 11.67
N ALA A 120 -0.96 5.18 11.52
CA ALA A 120 -2.14 4.56 12.12
C ALA A 120 -2.38 3.14 11.58
N TYR A 121 -2.33 2.96 10.25
CA TYR A 121 -2.53 1.66 9.63
C TYR A 121 -1.42 0.68 9.98
N TRP A 122 -0.15 1.12 9.94
CA TRP A 122 0.98 0.30 10.35
C TRP A 122 0.82 -0.27 11.76
N LYS A 123 0.34 0.56 12.70
CA LYS A 123 0.07 0.14 14.07
C LYS A 123 -1.11 -0.84 14.14
N ALA A 124 -2.26 -0.49 13.54
CA ALA A 124 -3.50 -1.25 13.65
C ALA A 124 -3.44 -2.60 12.89
N ALA A 125 -2.72 -2.67 11.76
CA ALA A 125 -2.62 -3.87 10.94
C ALA A 125 -1.55 -4.87 11.41
N ARG A 126 -0.78 -4.56 12.45
CA ARG A 126 0.21 -5.46 13.08
C ARG A 126 -0.27 -6.09 14.38
N SER A 127 -1.34 -5.58 14.93
CA SER A 127 -1.97 -6.11 16.15
C SER A 127 -3.46 -5.76 16.14
N GLY A 128 -4.30 -6.53 16.80
CA GLY A 128 -5.74 -6.28 16.86
C GLY A 128 -6.51 -6.86 15.68
N VAL A 129 -7.72 -6.34 15.46
CA VAL A 129 -8.71 -6.93 14.56
C VAL A 129 -8.23 -7.03 13.11
N ILE A 130 -7.57 -6.01 12.59
CA ILE A 130 -7.06 -6.03 11.21
C ILE A 130 -6.00 -7.13 11.04
N ALA A 131 -5.06 -7.22 11.97
CA ALA A 131 -4.01 -8.24 11.93
C ALA A 131 -4.58 -9.66 11.96
N GLU A 132 -5.57 -9.89 12.81
CA GLU A 132 -6.18 -11.20 13.00
C GLU A 132 -7.07 -11.61 11.82
N GLN A 133 -7.99 -10.73 11.43
CA GLN A 133 -9.03 -11.03 10.45
C GLN A 133 -8.54 -11.03 8.99
N ASP A 134 -7.59 -10.14 8.66
CA ASP A 134 -7.19 -9.95 7.28
C ASP A 134 -5.79 -10.51 6.98
N TYR A 135 -4.82 -10.40 7.89
CA TYR A 135 -3.47 -10.90 7.65
C TYR A 135 -3.28 -12.33 8.12
N THR A 136 -3.49 -12.59 9.42
CA THR A 136 -3.27 -13.91 10.01
C THR A 136 -4.22 -14.95 9.44
N ALA A 137 -5.51 -14.61 9.31
CA ALA A 137 -6.52 -15.51 8.74
C ALA A 137 -6.24 -15.89 7.28
N ASN A 138 -5.52 -15.05 6.55
CA ASN A 138 -5.08 -15.32 5.18
C ASN A 138 -3.67 -15.93 5.09
N GLY A 139 -3.02 -16.24 6.21
CA GLY A 139 -1.70 -16.87 6.23
C GLY A 139 -0.58 -15.99 5.65
N ILE A 140 -0.71 -14.67 5.82
CA ILE A 140 0.27 -13.67 5.41
C ILE A 140 0.61 -12.75 6.58
N ARG A 141 1.72 -12.02 6.48
CA ARG A 141 2.15 -10.99 7.45
C ARG A 141 2.46 -9.70 6.75
N LEU A 142 2.01 -8.59 7.33
CA LEU A 142 2.35 -7.25 6.84
C LEU A 142 3.83 -6.97 7.09
N LEU A 143 4.54 -6.59 6.03
CA LEU A 143 5.95 -6.15 6.07
C LEU A 143 6.10 -4.65 5.90
N LEU A 144 5.22 -4.03 5.10
CA LEU A 144 5.32 -2.63 4.73
C LEU A 144 3.94 -2.13 4.32
N ALA A 145 3.53 -0.94 4.78
CA ALA A 145 2.29 -0.32 4.35
C ALA A 145 2.42 1.19 4.26
N VAL A 146 1.80 1.77 3.24
CA VAL A 146 1.62 3.22 3.09
C VAL A 146 0.17 3.51 2.73
N SER A 147 -0.46 4.45 3.45
CA SER A 147 -1.74 5.02 3.07
C SER A 147 -1.51 6.18 2.10
N LEU A 148 -2.19 6.15 0.97
CA LEU A 148 -2.07 7.20 -0.03
C LEU A 148 -2.79 8.47 0.42
N PRO A 149 -2.44 9.64 -0.14
CA PRO A 149 -3.20 10.88 0.08
C PRO A 149 -4.68 10.70 -0.23
N PRO A 150 -5.56 11.54 0.32
CA PRO A 150 -6.98 11.49 0.01
C PRO A 150 -7.25 11.55 -1.50
N TYR A 151 -8.09 10.63 -1.97
CA TYR A 151 -8.41 10.49 -3.38
C TYR A 151 -9.32 11.60 -3.87
N ARG A 152 -9.11 12.01 -5.12
CA ARG A 152 -9.94 12.96 -5.86
C ARG A 152 -10.81 12.24 -6.89
N ILE A 153 -11.85 12.93 -7.36
CA ILE A 153 -12.63 12.50 -8.53
C ILE A 153 -12.08 13.23 -9.75
N LEU A 154 -11.60 12.44 -10.71
CA LEU A 154 -11.08 12.95 -11.98
C LEU A 154 -12.03 12.54 -13.11
N THR A 155 -12.35 13.47 -14.01
CA THR A 155 -13.32 13.25 -15.08
C THR A 155 -12.76 13.63 -16.45
N VAL A 156 -13.36 13.04 -17.51
CA VAL A 156 -12.92 13.27 -18.90
C VAL A 156 -13.67 14.42 -19.56
N LYS A 157 -14.99 14.56 -19.33
CA LYS A 157 -15.86 15.42 -20.12
C LYS A 157 -16.31 16.69 -19.40
N HIS A 158 -16.66 16.59 -18.14
CA HIS A 158 -17.28 17.67 -17.37
C HIS A 158 -16.65 17.80 -15.99
N PRO A 159 -16.45 19.03 -15.49
CA PRO A 159 -15.99 19.23 -14.11
C PRO A 159 -17.07 18.80 -13.11
N VAL A 160 -16.64 18.44 -11.92
CA VAL A 160 -17.51 18.23 -10.75
C VAL A 160 -17.36 19.44 -9.85
N LYS A 161 -18.39 20.29 -9.81
CA LYS A 161 -18.46 21.53 -9.02
C LYS A 161 -19.35 21.40 -7.79
N ASP A 162 -20.33 20.51 -7.88
CA ASP A 162 -21.31 20.26 -6.82
C ASP A 162 -21.69 18.77 -6.78
N VAL A 163 -22.38 18.39 -5.70
CA VAL A 163 -22.93 17.04 -5.50
C VAL A 163 -23.82 16.62 -6.66
N ALA A 164 -24.60 17.54 -7.24
CA ALA A 164 -25.49 17.25 -8.37
C ALA A 164 -24.74 16.71 -9.59
N ASP A 165 -23.50 17.16 -9.82
CA ASP A 165 -22.66 16.75 -10.95
C ASP A 165 -22.17 15.30 -10.81
N LEU A 166 -22.23 14.73 -9.61
CA LEU A 166 -21.83 13.33 -9.33
C LEU A 166 -22.92 12.32 -9.68
N ASN A 167 -24.16 12.75 -9.79
CA ASN A 167 -25.31 11.86 -9.94
C ASN A 167 -25.22 11.03 -11.23
N GLY A 168 -25.15 9.72 -11.06
CA GLY A 168 -25.07 8.77 -12.18
C GLY A 168 -23.71 8.67 -12.86
N LEU A 169 -22.69 9.46 -12.47
CA LEU A 169 -21.34 9.31 -13.02
C LEU A 169 -20.79 7.92 -12.74
N LYS A 170 -20.33 7.25 -13.78
CA LYS A 170 -19.62 5.99 -13.69
C LYS A 170 -18.15 6.25 -13.34
N LEU A 171 -17.81 6.00 -12.09
CA LEU A 171 -16.49 6.29 -11.56
C LEU A 171 -15.75 4.99 -11.19
N ARG A 172 -14.47 4.89 -11.60
CA ARG A 172 -13.65 3.78 -11.16
C ARG A 172 -13.54 3.74 -9.65
N SER A 173 -13.70 2.56 -9.10
CA SER A 173 -13.44 2.24 -7.69
C SER A 173 -12.57 0.99 -7.57
N THR A 174 -12.14 0.67 -6.35
CA THR A 174 -11.50 -0.62 -6.04
C THR A 174 -12.48 -1.63 -5.46
N GLY A 175 -13.69 -1.21 -5.16
CA GLY A 175 -14.71 -1.99 -4.44
C GLY A 175 -14.83 -1.59 -2.98
N GLY A 176 -15.56 -2.41 -2.19
CA GLY A 176 -15.65 -2.27 -0.73
C GLY A 176 -16.05 -0.88 -0.24
N ALA A 177 -15.22 -0.31 0.63
CA ALA A 177 -15.46 1.02 1.22
C ALA A 177 -15.60 2.14 0.17
N GLN A 178 -14.83 2.09 -0.93
CA GLN A 178 -14.94 3.08 -2.01
C GLN A 178 -16.29 2.99 -2.75
N ASP A 179 -16.82 1.78 -2.94
CA ASP A 179 -18.16 1.62 -3.55
C ASP A 179 -19.25 2.24 -2.67
N LEU A 180 -19.16 2.07 -1.36
CA LEU A 180 -20.10 2.67 -0.42
C LEU A 180 -20.05 4.21 -0.49
N THR A 181 -18.84 4.77 -0.54
CA THR A 181 -18.64 6.22 -0.68
C THR A 181 -19.26 6.73 -1.98
N LEU A 182 -18.96 6.11 -3.13
CA LEU A 182 -19.48 6.55 -4.43
C LEU A 182 -20.99 6.47 -4.49
N ARG A 183 -21.60 5.42 -3.95
CA ARG A 183 -23.07 5.30 -3.88
C ARG A 183 -23.69 6.37 -2.96
N ALA A 184 -23.05 6.68 -1.84
CA ALA A 184 -23.53 7.70 -0.91
C ALA A 184 -23.61 9.10 -1.54
N ILE A 185 -22.71 9.40 -2.49
CA ILE A 185 -22.69 10.67 -3.22
C ILE A 185 -23.43 10.63 -4.57
N GLY A 186 -24.19 9.55 -4.86
CA GLY A 186 -24.99 9.41 -6.06
C GLY A 186 -24.25 8.92 -7.31
N ALA A 187 -22.95 8.61 -7.22
CA ALA A 187 -22.19 8.06 -8.33
C ALA A 187 -22.37 6.53 -8.47
N VAL A 188 -22.01 6.01 -9.63
CA VAL A 188 -22.07 4.58 -9.96
C VAL A 188 -20.65 4.00 -9.95
N PRO A 189 -20.28 3.14 -8.97
CA PRO A 189 -18.96 2.55 -8.92
C PRO A 189 -18.76 1.51 -10.04
N VAL A 190 -17.60 1.59 -10.70
CA VAL A 190 -17.11 0.61 -11.68
C VAL A 190 -15.84 0.00 -11.12
N ARG A 191 -15.95 -1.22 -10.58
CA ARG A 191 -14.86 -1.87 -9.84
C ARG A 191 -13.79 -2.41 -10.77
N MET A 192 -12.53 -1.98 -10.57
CA MET A 192 -11.36 -2.53 -11.26
C MET A 192 -10.04 -2.17 -10.55
N ALA A 193 -9.00 -2.97 -10.78
CA ALA A 193 -7.63 -2.65 -10.34
C ALA A 193 -7.06 -1.48 -11.17
N ALA A 194 -6.04 -0.81 -10.62
CA ALA A 194 -5.42 0.36 -11.26
C ALA A 194 -4.85 0.08 -12.66
N PRO A 195 -4.18 -1.06 -12.94
CA PRO A 195 -3.68 -1.36 -14.29
C PRO A 195 -4.72 -1.34 -15.41
N ASP A 196 -5.99 -1.62 -15.08
CA ASP A 196 -7.09 -1.71 -16.06
C ASP A 196 -7.78 -0.36 -16.30
N ALA A 197 -7.46 0.67 -15.50
CA ALA A 197 -8.18 1.95 -15.48
C ALA A 197 -8.02 2.75 -16.79
N TYR A 198 -6.79 2.83 -17.34
CA TYR A 198 -6.52 3.55 -18.57
C TYR A 198 -7.36 3.04 -19.74
N GLU A 199 -7.33 1.74 -19.96
CA GLU A 199 -8.05 1.06 -21.05
C GLU A 199 -9.56 1.32 -20.97
N SER A 200 -10.13 1.15 -19.77
CA SER A 200 -11.57 1.35 -19.53
C SER A 200 -11.98 2.81 -19.70
N LEU A 201 -11.14 3.76 -19.27
CA LEU A 201 -11.38 5.19 -19.44
C LEU A 201 -11.28 5.60 -20.93
N SER A 202 -10.27 5.11 -21.65
CA SER A 202 -10.06 5.41 -23.08
C SER A 202 -11.19 4.89 -23.97
N ARG A 203 -11.80 3.75 -23.59
CA ARG A 203 -12.97 3.18 -24.28
C ARG A 203 -14.30 3.87 -23.91
N GLY A 204 -14.29 4.81 -22.94
CA GLY A 204 -15.50 5.49 -22.49
C GLY A 204 -16.50 4.59 -21.74
N THR A 205 -16.03 3.48 -21.15
CA THR A 205 -16.89 2.60 -20.33
C THR A 205 -17.20 3.19 -18.96
N MET A 206 -16.45 4.22 -18.57
CA MET A 206 -16.67 5.04 -17.37
C MET A 206 -16.40 6.52 -17.67
N ASP A 207 -16.92 7.40 -16.82
CA ASP A 207 -16.83 8.86 -16.99
C ASP A 207 -15.61 9.46 -16.29
N GLY A 208 -15.05 8.73 -15.30
CA GLY A 208 -13.93 9.22 -14.51
C GLY A 208 -13.37 8.19 -13.54
N LEU A 209 -12.49 8.68 -12.68
CA LEU A 209 -11.70 7.90 -11.74
C LEU A 209 -11.86 8.45 -10.32
N LEU A 210 -12.01 7.59 -9.33
CA LEU A 210 -11.67 7.87 -7.93
C LEU A 210 -10.22 7.38 -7.72
N PHE A 211 -9.25 8.34 -7.65
CA PHE A 211 -7.84 7.98 -7.80
C PHE A 211 -6.90 9.01 -7.15
N PRO A 212 -5.66 8.64 -6.78
CA PRO A 212 -4.62 9.59 -6.39
C PRO A 212 -3.92 10.13 -7.64
N LEU A 213 -3.44 11.36 -7.58
CA LEU A 213 -2.91 12.06 -8.76
C LEU A 213 -1.69 11.38 -9.38
N GLU A 214 -0.74 10.94 -8.56
CA GLU A 214 0.49 10.29 -9.04
C GLU A 214 0.20 8.99 -9.78
N SER A 215 -0.82 8.25 -9.34
CA SER A 215 -1.23 7.04 -10.03
C SER A 215 -1.92 7.35 -11.35
N VAL A 216 -2.66 8.48 -11.46
CA VAL A 216 -3.20 8.94 -12.75
C VAL A 216 -2.08 9.08 -13.77
N VAL A 217 -0.98 9.73 -13.39
CA VAL A 217 0.22 9.90 -14.24
C VAL A 217 0.93 8.58 -14.48
N ALA A 218 1.16 7.79 -13.43
CA ALA A 218 1.90 6.53 -13.52
C ALA A 218 1.25 5.49 -14.45
N TYR A 219 -0.08 5.52 -14.57
CA TYR A 219 -0.84 4.68 -15.50
C TYR A 219 -1.22 5.39 -16.82
N GLY A 220 -0.74 6.62 -17.04
CA GLY A 220 -0.94 7.39 -18.29
C GLY A 220 -2.35 7.94 -18.47
N ALA A 221 -3.20 7.88 -17.43
CA ALA A 221 -4.58 8.37 -17.47
C ALA A 221 -4.68 9.91 -17.45
N ASP A 222 -3.59 10.61 -17.09
CA ASP A 222 -3.42 12.08 -17.19
C ASP A 222 -3.67 12.62 -18.60
N LYS A 223 -3.41 11.81 -19.63
CA LYS A 223 -3.66 12.16 -21.04
C LYS A 223 -5.15 12.19 -21.39
N LEU A 224 -5.99 11.52 -20.60
CA LEU A 224 -7.43 11.36 -20.86
C LEU A 224 -8.27 12.28 -19.98
N VAL A 225 -7.91 12.42 -18.68
CA VAL A 225 -8.64 13.28 -17.75
C VAL A 225 -8.43 14.74 -18.06
N LYS A 226 -9.48 15.54 -17.86
CA LYS A 226 -9.45 16.99 -18.11
C LYS A 226 -9.76 17.80 -16.85
N TYR A 227 -10.43 17.20 -15.90
CA TYR A 227 -10.89 17.86 -14.68
C TYR A 227 -10.58 17.00 -13.46
N SER A 228 -10.27 17.63 -12.34
CA SER A 228 -10.11 17.02 -11.03
C SER A 228 -10.82 17.86 -9.98
N THR A 229 -11.46 17.23 -9.02
CA THR A 229 -11.90 17.94 -7.80
C THR A 229 -10.71 18.28 -6.91
N ASP A 230 -10.84 19.34 -6.14
CA ASP A 230 -9.96 19.70 -5.03
C ASP A 230 -10.77 20.16 -3.81
N GLY A 231 -10.20 20.07 -2.59
CA GLY A 231 -10.84 20.51 -1.35
C GLY A 231 -11.70 19.46 -0.63
N PHE A 232 -11.83 18.23 -1.17
CA PHE A 232 -12.50 17.11 -0.48
C PHE A 232 -11.82 15.77 -0.78
N GLY A 233 -11.59 14.98 0.27
CA GLY A 233 -11.05 13.63 0.18
C GLY A 233 -12.16 12.59 0.15
N PHE A 234 -12.42 11.99 -1.01
CA PHE A 234 -13.53 11.04 -1.18
C PHE A 234 -13.23 9.64 -0.64
N ALA A 235 -11.98 9.28 -0.59
CA ALA A 235 -11.49 7.99 -0.11
C ALA A 235 -9.97 8.05 0.07
N SER A 236 -9.37 6.91 0.37
CA SER A 236 -7.94 6.68 0.28
C SER A 236 -7.68 5.24 -0.17
N PHE A 237 -6.43 4.80 -0.08
CA PHE A 237 -6.01 3.45 -0.43
C PHE A 237 -4.79 3.04 0.39
N VAL A 238 -4.72 1.77 0.77
CA VAL A 238 -3.55 1.19 1.43
C VAL A 238 -2.75 0.38 0.44
N VAL A 239 -1.50 0.76 0.27
CA VAL A 239 -0.46 -0.03 -0.39
C VAL A 239 0.18 -0.90 0.67
N ALA A 240 0.07 -2.23 0.55
CA ALA A 240 0.61 -3.16 1.53
C ALA A 240 1.43 -4.26 0.85
N TYR A 241 2.65 -4.45 1.31
CA TYR A 241 3.47 -5.60 0.95
C TYR A 241 3.45 -6.61 2.09
N SER A 242 3.15 -7.85 1.78
CA SER A 242 3.00 -8.93 2.75
C SER A 242 3.82 -10.14 2.36
N ILE A 243 4.39 -10.81 3.34
CA ILE A 243 5.10 -12.08 3.17
C ILE A 243 4.17 -13.26 3.50
N GLY A 244 4.27 -14.34 2.74
CA GLY A 244 3.59 -15.59 3.04
C GLY A 244 4.12 -16.22 4.33
N GLU A 245 3.24 -16.78 5.15
CA GLU A 245 3.60 -17.38 6.43
C GLU A 245 4.64 -18.52 6.28
N ASN A 246 4.58 -19.26 5.17
CA ASN A 246 5.56 -20.31 4.88
C ASN A 246 6.95 -19.77 4.56
N ALA A 247 7.06 -18.61 3.91
CA ALA A 247 8.33 -17.94 3.67
C ALA A 247 8.85 -17.30 4.97
N TRP A 248 7.96 -16.65 5.73
CA TRP A 248 8.29 -16.02 7.01
C TRP A 248 8.92 -17.00 8.01
N LYS A 249 8.33 -18.18 8.18
CA LYS A 249 8.82 -19.21 9.10
C LYS A 249 10.21 -19.78 8.77
N LYS A 250 10.67 -19.60 7.55
CA LYS A 250 12.03 -20.02 7.13
C LYS A 250 13.11 -19.00 7.48
N LEU A 251 12.72 -17.78 7.83
CA LEU A 251 13.64 -16.70 8.21
C LEU A 251 14.01 -16.81 9.69
N SER A 252 15.27 -16.51 10.01
CA SER A 252 15.67 -16.44 11.42
C SER A 252 15.00 -15.26 12.14
N PRO A 253 14.84 -15.31 13.48
CA PRO A 253 14.28 -14.20 14.24
C PRO A 253 14.99 -12.86 14.00
N GLU A 254 16.30 -12.88 13.77
CA GLU A 254 17.12 -11.70 13.49
C GLU A 254 16.74 -11.08 12.14
N ILE A 255 16.54 -11.91 11.10
CA ILE A 255 16.08 -11.47 9.78
C ILE A 255 14.66 -10.93 9.87
N GLN A 256 13.77 -11.65 10.55
CA GLN A 256 12.38 -11.20 10.76
C GLN A 256 12.34 -9.81 11.42
N LYS A 257 13.15 -9.64 12.48
CA LYS A 257 13.29 -8.35 13.15
C LYS A 257 13.85 -7.26 12.24
N ALA A 258 14.89 -7.56 11.47
CA ALA A 258 15.49 -6.62 10.54
C ALA A 258 14.49 -6.12 9.48
N MET A 259 13.60 -6.99 8.98
CA MET A 259 12.55 -6.62 8.02
C MET A 259 11.52 -5.65 8.63
N VAL A 260 11.13 -5.89 9.87
CA VAL A 260 10.20 -5.03 10.61
C VAL A 260 10.84 -3.68 10.95
N ASP A 261 12.04 -3.70 11.51
CA ASP A 261 12.79 -2.49 11.87
C ASP A 261 13.07 -1.61 10.62
N ALA A 262 13.35 -2.23 9.47
CA ALA A 262 13.53 -1.51 8.22
C ALA A 262 12.27 -0.75 7.81
N ALA A 263 11.08 -1.32 8.02
CA ALA A 263 9.82 -0.62 7.74
C ALA A 263 9.61 0.55 8.72
N GLU A 264 9.85 0.32 10.01
CA GLU A 264 9.71 1.37 11.04
C GLU A 264 10.64 2.57 10.79
N ASP A 265 11.84 2.33 10.26
CA ASP A 265 12.77 3.39 9.91
C ASP A 265 12.33 4.21 8.70
N ILE A 266 11.79 3.54 7.66
CA ILE A 266 11.50 4.24 6.39
C ILE A 266 10.12 4.88 6.35
N LEU A 267 9.12 4.32 7.02
CA LEU A 267 7.72 4.78 6.90
C LEU A 267 7.53 6.27 7.20
N PRO A 268 8.20 6.86 8.22
CA PRO A 268 8.04 8.29 8.49
C PRO A 268 8.58 9.21 7.39
N SER A 269 9.59 8.77 6.63
CA SER A 269 10.09 9.53 5.48
C SER A 269 9.30 9.20 4.22
N ALA A 270 9.00 7.93 3.96
CA ALA A 270 8.26 7.49 2.80
C ALA A 270 6.88 8.16 2.69
N CYS A 271 6.12 8.25 3.80
CA CYS A 271 4.83 8.91 3.79
C CYS A 271 4.91 10.42 3.48
N LYS A 272 5.97 11.10 3.94
CA LYS A 272 6.21 12.52 3.62
C LYS A 272 6.52 12.71 2.13
N GLU A 273 7.35 11.83 1.57
CA GLU A 273 7.68 11.86 0.14
C GLU A 273 6.45 11.56 -0.73
N VAL A 274 5.60 10.61 -0.34
CA VAL A 274 4.33 10.35 -1.00
C VAL A 274 3.40 11.56 -0.93
N GLN A 275 3.32 12.23 0.22
CA GLN A 275 2.53 13.45 0.37
C GLN A 275 3.07 14.62 -0.48
N ARG A 276 4.41 14.76 -0.56
CA ARG A 276 5.07 15.76 -1.38
C ARG A 276 4.80 15.50 -2.87
N ALA A 277 4.90 14.25 -3.30
CA ALA A 277 4.66 13.85 -4.68
C ALA A 277 3.23 14.20 -5.14
N ASP A 278 2.19 14.07 -4.29
CA ASP A 278 0.82 14.49 -4.61
C ASP A 278 0.75 15.97 -4.98
N SER A 279 1.37 16.84 -4.16
CA SER A 279 1.37 18.29 -4.39
C SER A 279 2.16 18.70 -5.65
N GLU A 280 3.26 18.00 -5.96
CA GLU A 280 4.06 18.24 -7.15
C GLU A 280 3.33 17.75 -8.41
N THR A 281 2.68 16.61 -8.32
CA THR A 281 1.89 16.05 -9.42
C THR A 281 0.70 16.95 -9.74
N MET A 282 0.01 17.51 -8.74
CA MET A 282 -1.07 18.47 -8.97
C MET A 282 -0.58 19.63 -9.85
N LYS A 283 0.52 20.30 -9.47
CA LYS A 283 1.11 21.39 -10.25
C LYS A 283 1.49 20.98 -11.67
N SER A 284 2.05 19.78 -11.82
CA SER A 284 2.43 19.25 -13.13
C SER A 284 1.22 18.98 -14.03
N MET A 285 0.14 18.43 -13.46
CA MET A 285 -1.11 18.18 -14.19
C MET A 285 -1.82 19.46 -14.56
N GLU A 286 -1.82 20.49 -13.70
CA GLU A 286 -2.32 21.83 -14.03
C GLU A 286 -1.56 22.44 -15.20
N ALA A 287 -0.22 22.40 -15.17
CA ALA A 287 0.62 22.86 -16.26
C ALA A 287 0.40 22.09 -17.57
N ALA A 288 -0.01 20.83 -17.49
CA ALA A 288 -0.40 19.99 -18.63
C ALA A 288 -1.85 20.22 -19.11
N GLY A 289 -2.61 21.12 -18.46
CA GLY A 289 -3.95 21.52 -18.86
C GLY A 289 -5.10 20.75 -18.20
N VAL A 290 -4.83 20.02 -17.11
CA VAL A 290 -5.89 19.47 -16.25
C VAL A 290 -6.42 20.60 -15.37
N HIS A 291 -7.73 20.79 -15.38
CA HIS A 291 -8.39 21.82 -14.58
C HIS A 291 -8.78 21.28 -13.20
N PHE A 292 -8.25 21.87 -12.13
CA PHE A 292 -8.60 21.53 -10.75
C PHE A 292 -9.73 22.45 -10.27
N GLU A 293 -10.86 21.84 -9.97
CA GLU A 293 -12.07 22.52 -9.47
C GLU A 293 -12.07 22.50 -7.95
N THR A 294 -11.77 23.62 -7.33
CA THR A 294 -11.88 23.76 -5.87
C THR A 294 -13.35 23.82 -5.47
N LEU A 295 -13.79 22.79 -4.76
CA LEU A 295 -15.18 22.68 -4.31
C LEU A 295 -15.51 23.79 -3.31
N GLN A 296 -16.67 24.44 -3.52
CA GLN A 296 -17.13 25.51 -2.64
C GLN A 296 -17.52 24.97 -1.26
N PRO A 297 -17.42 25.78 -0.18
CA PRO A 297 -17.67 25.32 1.18
C PRO A 297 -19.03 24.63 1.40
N ASP A 298 -20.08 25.06 0.72
CA ASP A 298 -21.40 24.47 0.77
C ASP A 298 -21.49 23.11 0.08
N ALA A 299 -20.75 22.89 -1.02
CA ALA A 299 -20.62 21.60 -1.67
C ALA A 299 -19.83 20.63 -0.77
N VAL A 300 -18.74 21.10 -0.14
CA VAL A 300 -17.96 20.33 0.85
C VAL A 300 -18.83 19.92 2.03
N ALA A 301 -19.64 20.83 2.56
CA ALA A 301 -20.55 20.54 3.67
C ALA A 301 -21.60 19.46 3.28
N ARG A 302 -22.18 19.54 2.08
CA ARG A 302 -23.12 18.51 1.57
C ARG A 302 -22.43 17.15 1.38
N LEU A 303 -21.22 17.12 0.81
CA LEU A 303 -20.45 15.87 0.67
C LEU A 303 -20.12 15.25 2.03
N THR A 304 -19.72 16.07 3.00
CA THR A 304 -19.47 15.64 4.36
C THR A 304 -20.72 15.01 4.99
N ASP A 305 -21.89 15.66 4.81
CA ASP A 305 -23.16 15.13 5.34
C ASP A 305 -23.57 13.80 4.67
N LEU A 306 -23.39 13.68 3.36
CA LEU A 306 -23.70 12.45 2.62
C LEU A 306 -22.76 11.30 3.00
N THR A 307 -21.51 11.59 3.30
CA THR A 307 -20.48 10.57 3.58
C THR A 307 -20.32 10.22 5.06
N LYS A 308 -20.84 11.04 5.98
CA LYS A 308 -20.67 10.82 7.44
C LYS A 308 -21.14 9.46 7.94
N GLY A 309 -22.15 8.87 7.27
CA GLY A 309 -22.70 7.57 7.62
C GLY A 309 -21.98 6.37 7.01
N VAL A 310 -21.06 6.60 6.05
CA VAL A 310 -20.41 5.53 5.28
C VAL A 310 -19.58 4.61 6.18
N GLY A 311 -18.80 5.18 7.10
CA GLY A 311 -18.00 4.40 8.04
C GLY A 311 -18.84 3.47 8.92
N LYS A 312 -19.97 3.98 9.44
CA LYS A 312 -20.89 3.15 10.22
C LYS A 312 -21.55 2.07 9.36
N ALA A 313 -22.03 2.41 8.17
CA ALA A 313 -22.67 1.44 7.27
C ALA A 313 -21.67 0.32 6.85
N TRP A 314 -20.42 0.67 6.63
CA TRP A 314 -19.34 -0.28 6.36
C TRP A 314 -19.13 -1.21 7.55
N ALA A 315 -19.00 -0.66 8.77
CA ALA A 315 -18.80 -1.42 10.00
C ALA A 315 -19.97 -2.37 10.28
N ASP A 316 -21.23 -1.85 10.26
CA ASP A 316 -22.44 -2.66 10.47
C ASP A 316 -22.55 -3.81 9.45
N GLY A 317 -22.19 -3.54 8.17
CA GLY A 317 -22.19 -4.56 7.12
C GLY A 317 -21.13 -5.65 7.32
N LEU A 318 -20.02 -5.34 7.97
CA LEU A 318 -19.01 -6.32 8.37
C LEU A 318 -19.43 -7.11 9.60
N ASP A 319 -19.96 -6.43 10.63
CA ASP A 319 -20.44 -7.06 11.86
C ASP A 319 -21.55 -8.07 11.56
N ALA A 320 -22.48 -7.75 10.67
CA ALA A 320 -23.51 -8.66 10.22
C ALA A 320 -22.98 -9.96 9.57
N ARG A 321 -21.71 -9.94 9.11
CA ARG A 321 -20.98 -11.08 8.54
C ARG A 321 -19.97 -11.69 9.51
N GLY A 322 -19.96 -11.25 10.77
CA GLY A 322 -19.01 -11.73 11.80
C GLY A 322 -17.57 -11.28 11.57
N LYS A 323 -17.36 -10.08 10.95
CA LYS A 323 -16.05 -9.57 10.58
C LYS A 323 -15.53 -8.40 11.45
N HIS A 324 -16.17 -8.14 12.58
CA HIS A 324 -15.72 -7.15 13.57
C HIS A 324 -15.41 -5.75 12.99
N GLY A 325 -16.30 -5.25 12.11
CA GLY A 325 -16.12 -3.94 11.46
C GLY A 325 -16.13 -2.78 12.45
N SER A 326 -16.99 -2.81 13.45
CA SER A 326 -17.08 -1.78 14.51
C SER A 326 -15.81 -1.74 15.36
N ASP A 327 -15.23 -2.89 15.70
CA ASP A 327 -13.97 -2.95 16.45
C ASP A 327 -12.83 -2.37 15.62
N ALA A 328 -12.74 -2.73 14.33
CA ALA A 328 -11.72 -2.19 13.43
C ALA A 328 -11.85 -0.67 13.26
N LEU A 329 -13.06 -0.15 13.09
CA LEU A 329 -13.31 1.29 12.98
C LEU A 329 -12.86 2.02 14.26
N LYS A 330 -13.17 1.48 15.42
CA LYS A 330 -12.75 2.01 16.71
C LYS A 330 -11.24 1.98 16.88
N GLU A 331 -10.59 0.83 16.62
CA GLU A 331 -9.14 0.67 16.75
C GLU A 331 -8.38 1.59 15.79
N PHE A 332 -8.81 1.66 14.53
CA PHE A 332 -8.17 2.52 13.54
C PHE A 332 -8.35 4.01 13.87
N SER A 333 -9.55 4.44 14.27
CA SER A 333 -9.81 5.83 14.67
C SER A 333 -8.97 6.23 15.88
N ALA A 334 -8.81 5.33 16.86
CA ALA A 334 -7.92 5.57 18.01
C ALA A 334 -6.44 5.65 17.59
N ALA A 335 -6.02 4.82 16.63
CA ALA A 335 -4.65 4.87 16.08
C ALA A 335 -4.40 6.18 15.32
N VAL A 336 -5.37 6.66 14.53
CA VAL A 336 -5.30 7.96 13.83
C VAL A 336 -5.19 9.12 14.83
N ALA A 337 -6.02 9.14 15.87
CA ALA A 337 -6.00 10.17 16.90
C ALA A 337 -4.68 10.21 17.71
N ALA A 338 -3.95 9.10 17.77
CA ALA A 338 -2.65 9.00 18.44
C ALA A 338 -1.47 9.50 17.59
N VAL A 339 -1.66 9.72 16.29
CA VAL A 339 -0.63 10.33 15.42
C VAL A 339 -0.74 11.84 15.56
N PRO A 340 0.35 12.56 15.90
CA PRO A 340 0.30 14.02 16.00
C PRO A 340 -0.21 14.64 14.68
N ALA A 341 -1.25 15.47 14.79
CA ALA A 341 -1.55 16.43 13.74
C ALA A 341 -0.35 17.40 13.70
N LYS A 342 0.27 17.61 12.54
CA LYS A 342 1.52 18.37 12.34
C LYS A 342 1.85 19.43 13.35
#